data_468b712719fd1c5695f63e4912806247
#
_entry.id   468b712719fd1c5695f63e4912806247
#
_cell.length_a   1.000
_cell.length_b   1.000
_cell.length_c   1.000
_cell.angle_alpha   90.00
_cell.angle_beta   90.00
_cell.angle_gamma   90.00
#
_symmetry.space_group_name_H-M   'P 1'
#
loop_
_entity.id
_entity.type
_entity.pdbx_description
1 polymer ?
#
loop_
_entity_poly.entity_id
_entity_poly.type
_entity_poly.pdbx_seq_one_letter_code
_entity_poly.pdbx_strand_id
1 'polypeptide(L)'
;MVRLASTLTLFMSSLFLFGCEDPQQQNMGTLLGSGDTQSESNLFTPVEKGNELTFPADHQAHPNFRHEWWYLTANLLDEDGNPLGVQWTQFRFAAAPPPPPPRGEDDVKKTEWQTQQIYMAHSAVTTTDKHYADEKWSRDQASLAGVDSSPFRVYLDDWQWTSSTNDLFPATLNANSEQFGYSLKLTSSAPYQKQGEQGYSTKSADGQVASYYYSQPFIDVSGEVTIDGETHQVSGEGWIDREWSSQFLLDSQQGWDWFALRLSDKTSLVVFQLRDSKTGQASYASAKLMQQDGSGIAIPPKDIQLEATKQTEIQGRNYPTEWQVSIPKQQIELTVSALNPNAKMPLSVPYWEGPVRIDGSHSGTGYMELTGY
;
A
#
# COMPACT_ATOMS: atom_id res chain seq x y z
N MET A 1 49.88 2.62 -73.21
CA MET A 1 50.11 2.67 -71.77
C MET A 1 48.98 3.50 -71.18
N VAL A 2 47.94 2.88 -70.72
CA VAL A 2 46.76 3.54 -70.14
C VAL A 2 46.78 3.29 -68.62
N ARG A 3 46.84 4.37 -67.87
CA ARG A 3 46.76 4.30 -66.36
C ARG A 3 45.31 4.34 -65.94
N LEU A 4 44.84 3.29 -65.35
CA LEU A 4 43.58 3.25 -64.63
C LEU A 4 43.75 3.94 -63.26
N ALA A 5 42.92 4.95 -62.99
CA ALA A 5 42.77 5.55 -61.68
C ALA A 5 41.56 4.88 -60.97
N SER A 6 41.84 4.20 -59.87
CA SER A 6 40.80 3.62 -59.02
C SER A 6 40.35 4.66 -57.99
N THR A 7 39.09 5.04 -58.08
CA THR A 7 38.41 5.92 -57.12
C THR A 7 37.86 5.05 -55.98
N LEU A 8 38.39 5.21 -54.76
CA LEU A 8 37.93 4.54 -53.55
C LEU A 8 36.81 5.39 -52.93
N THR A 9 35.59 4.92 -52.99
CA THR A 9 34.43 5.54 -52.36
C THR A 9 34.31 5.07 -50.92
N LEU A 10 34.54 6.00 -49.98
CA LEU A 10 34.41 5.76 -48.55
C LEU A 10 32.93 5.81 -48.16
N PHE A 11 32.31 4.68 -47.86
CA PHE A 11 30.97 4.59 -47.28
C PHE A 11 31.05 4.89 -45.77
N MET A 12 30.58 6.08 -45.40
CA MET A 12 30.50 6.52 -44.01
C MET A 12 29.17 5.93 -43.42
N SER A 13 29.25 4.79 -42.74
CA SER A 13 28.16 4.20 -42.01
C SER A 13 27.86 5.03 -40.75
N SER A 14 26.80 5.83 -40.81
CA SER A 14 26.24 6.49 -39.63
C SER A 14 25.62 5.43 -38.69
N LEU A 15 26.32 5.06 -37.64
CA LEU A 15 25.73 4.34 -36.50
C LEU A 15 24.72 5.28 -35.82
N PHE A 16 23.46 5.06 -36.04
CA PHE A 16 22.42 5.57 -35.15
C PHE A 16 22.55 4.82 -33.83
N LEU A 17 23.11 5.47 -32.84
CA LEU A 17 22.96 5.08 -31.43
C LEU A 17 21.48 5.29 -31.08
N PHE A 18 20.68 4.24 -31.18
CA PHE A 18 19.42 4.19 -30.46
C PHE A 18 19.79 4.21 -28.98
N GLY A 19 19.65 5.36 -28.33
CA GLY A 19 19.63 5.43 -26.88
C GLY A 19 18.53 4.48 -26.41
N CYS A 20 18.89 3.47 -25.63
CA CYS A 20 17.92 2.83 -24.77
C CYS A 20 17.43 3.94 -23.84
N GLU A 21 16.18 4.39 -24.00
CA GLU A 21 15.48 5.05 -22.92
C GLU A 21 15.53 4.07 -21.76
N ASP A 22 16.04 4.51 -20.62
CA ASP A 22 15.93 3.74 -19.39
C ASP A 22 14.47 3.35 -19.21
N PRO A 23 14.15 2.06 -18.99
CA PRO A 23 12.78 1.67 -18.73
C PRO A 23 12.32 2.50 -17.54
N GLN A 24 11.26 3.31 -17.72
CA GLN A 24 10.66 4.08 -16.64
C GLN A 24 10.44 3.11 -15.50
N GLN A 25 11.20 3.30 -14.42
CA GLN A 25 11.15 2.41 -13.28
C GLN A 25 9.73 2.52 -12.69
N GLN A 26 8.99 1.43 -12.78
CA GLN A 26 7.64 1.37 -12.23
C GLN A 26 7.73 1.68 -10.74
N ASN A 27 6.95 2.61 -10.27
CA ASN A 27 6.76 2.91 -8.86
C ASN A 27 5.31 2.61 -8.46
N MET A 28 5.03 2.54 -7.16
CA MET A 28 3.66 2.23 -6.70
C MET A 28 2.63 3.19 -7.29
N GLY A 29 2.95 4.47 -7.44
CA GLY A 29 2.07 5.44 -8.09
C GLY A 29 1.72 5.05 -9.54
N THR A 30 2.72 4.64 -10.35
CA THR A 30 2.47 4.22 -11.74
C THR A 30 1.73 2.89 -11.81
N LEU A 31 2.00 1.96 -10.92
CA LEU A 31 1.29 0.68 -10.84
C LEU A 31 -0.19 0.88 -10.47
N LEU A 32 -0.48 1.80 -9.56
CA LEU A 32 -1.84 2.09 -9.08
C LEU A 32 -2.63 3.05 -9.98
N GLY A 33 -2.10 3.43 -11.16
CA GLY A 33 -2.90 4.12 -12.17
C GLY A 33 -2.48 5.52 -12.56
N SER A 34 -1.27 5.99 -12.15
CA SER A 34 -0.70 7.17 -12.77
C SER A 34 -0.18 6.81 -14.16
N GLY A 35 -0.69 7.43 -15.19
CA GLY A 35 -0.27 7.23 -16.58
C GLY A 35 -1.31 6.60 -17.51
N ASP A 36 -2.52 6.31 -17.02
CA ASP A 36 -3.60 5.89 -17.88
C ASP A 36 -4.43 7.08 -18.35
N THR A 37 -4.70 7.09 -19.62
CA THR A 37 -5.59 8.09 -20.22
C THR A 37 -6.97 8.01 -19.53
N GLN A 38 -7.59 9.14 -19.25
CA GLN A 38 -8.97 9.24 -18.71
C GLN A 38 -9.99 8.35 -19.47
N SER A 39 -9.67 7.94 -20.69
CA SER A 39 -10.51 7.08 -21.49
C SER A 39 -10.60 5.64 -20.98
N GLU A 40 -9.57 5.11 -20.34
CA GLU A 40 -9.59 3.72 -19.80
C GLU A 40 -10.20 3.63 -18.42
N SER A 41 -10.03 4.66 -17.58
CA SER A 41 -10.66 4.70 -16.25
C SER A 41 -12.18 4.70 -16.32
N ASN A 42 -12.77 5.27 -17.39
CA ASN A 42 -14.21 5.30 -17.61
C ASN A 42 -14.83 3.93 -17.94
N LEU A 43 -14.01 2.90 -18.15
CA LEU A 43 -14.47 1.53 -18.40
C LEU A 43 -14.64 0.72 -17.11
N PHE A 44 -14.16 1.23 -15.99
CA PHE A 44 -14.32 0.63 -14.66
C PHE A 44 -15.41 1.35 -13.87
N THR A 45 -15.86 0.73 -12.78
CA THR A 45 -16.84 1.34 -11.87
C THR A 45 -16.23 2.60 -11.22
N PRO A 46 -16.85 3.77 -11.34
CA PRO A 46 -16.37 4.98 -10.67
C PRO A 46 -16.56 4.91 -9.15
N VAL A 47 -15.72 5.64 -8.43
CA VAL A 47 -15.95 5.90 -7.00
C VAL A 47 -16.89 7.08 -6.86
N GLU A 48 -18.06 6.86 -6.28
CA GLU A 48 -19.13 7.85 -6.17
C GLU A 48 -19.33 8.29 -4.71
N LYS A 49 -19.50 9.59 -4.52
CA LYS A 49 -19.82 10.17 -3.21
C LYS A 49 -21.24 9.74 -2.79
N GLY A 50 -21.39 9.40 -1.51
CA GLY A 50 -22.68 9.00 -0.95
C GLY A 50 -22.96 7.49 -1.03
N ASN A 51 -22.05 6.70 -1.62
CA ASN A 51 -22.11 5.24 -1.49
C ASN A 51 -21.78 4.84 -0.05
N GLU A 52 -22.60 3.98 0.53
CA GLU A 52 -22.46 3.54 1.91
C GLU A 52 -21.67 2.23 1.99
N LEU A 53 -20.56 2.22 2.73
CA LEU A 53 -19.81 1.00 2.99
C LEU A 53 -20.57 0.10 3.95
N THR A 54 -20.70 -1.18 3.61
CA THR A 54 -21.45 -2.19 4.36
C THR A 54 -20.56 -3.37 4.74
N PHE A 55 -20.58 -3.76 6.01
CA PHE A 55 -19.79 -4.89 6.51
C PHE A 55 -20.68 -6.09 6.83
N PRO A 56 -20.24 -7.34 6.53
CA PRO A 56 -18.92 -7.73 6.03
C PRO A 56 -18.78 -7.69 4.50
N ALA A 57 -19.74 -7.19 3.72
CA ALA A 57 -19.72 -7.27 2.26
C ALA A 57 -18.48 -6.58 1.64
N ASP A 58 -18.13 -5.40 2.13
CA ASP A 58 -17.01 -4.62 1.60
C ASP A 58 -15.61 -5.08 2.11
N HIS A 59 -15.55 -6.22 2.82
CA HIS A 59 -14.29 -6.92 3.05
C HIS A 59 -13.86 -7.72 1.81
N GLN A 60 -14.81 -8.06 0.96
CA GLN A 60 -14.62 -8.89 -0.22
C GLN A 60 -13.87 -8.15 -1.34
N ALA A 61 -13.52 -8.88 -2.41
CA ALA A 61 -12.98 -8.30 -3.61
C ALA A 61 -14.04 -7.50 -4.39
N HIS A 62 -13.60 -6.39 -4.99
CA HIS A 62 -14.43 -5.50 -5.82
C HIS A 62 -13.97 -5.57 -7.29
N PRO A 63 -14.22 -6.66 -8.02
CA PRO A 63 -13.61 -6.94 -9.33
C PRO A 63 -13.98 -5.95 -10.44
N ASN A 64 -15.02 -5.14 -10.24
CA ASN A 64 -15.44 -4.09 -11.16
C ASN A 64 -14.63 -2.80 -11.02
N PHE A 65 -13.86 -2.67 -9.94
CA PHE A 65 -12.90 -1.59 -9.74
C PHE A 65 -11.53 -2.02 -10.28
N ARG A 66 -10.71 -1.06 -10.65
CA ARG A 66 -9.44 -1.32 -11.29
C ARG A 66 -8.42 -1.94 -10.34
N HIS A 67 -8.33 -1.43 -9.11
CA HIS A 67 -7.40 -1.90 -8.10
C HIS A 67 -7.98 -1.82 -6.70
N GLU A 68 -7.44 -2.67 -5.82
CA GLU A 68 -7.73 -2.68 -4.40
C GLU A 68 -6.61 -3.37 -3.64
N TRP A 69 -6.59 -3.15 -2.31
CA TRP A 69 -5.67 -3.85 -1.42
C TRP A 69 -6.24 -4.13 -0.05
N TRP A 70 -5.70 -5.17 0.54
CA TRP A 70 -5.78 -5.54 1.93
C TRP A 70 -4.40 -5.31 2.50
N TYR A 71 -4.26 -4.34 3.39
CA TYR A 71 -2.99 -3.89 3.92
C TYR A 71 -2.98 -4.04 5.43
N LEU A 72 -1.97 -4.73 6.00
CA LEU A 72 -1.77 -4.84 7.43
C LEU A 72 -0.36 -4.41 7.80
N THR A 73 -0.26 -3.64 8.88
CA THR A 73 0.99 -3.42 9.60
C THR A 73 0.82 -3.74 11.08
N ALA A 74 1.90 -4.19 11.72
CA ALA A 74 1.92 -4.45 13.15
C ALA A 74 3.22 -3.95 13.78
N ASN A 75 3.09 -3.28 14.92
CA ASN A 75 4.20 -2.95 15.81
C ASN A 75 4.20 -3.95 16.96
N LEU A 76 5.26 -4.74 17.05
CA LEU A 76 5.37 -5.88 17.93
C LEU A 76 6.59 -5.74 18.86
N LEU A 77 6.52 -6.43 20.00
CA LEU A 77 7.64 -6.70 20.86
C LEU A 77 7.84 -8.21 20.94
N ASP A 78 9.09 -8.64 20.88
CA ASP A 78 9.44 -10.04 21.18
C ASP A 78 9.42 -10.32 22.70
N GLU A 79 9.73 -11.56 23.09
CA GLU A 79 9.79 -12.01 24.49
C GLU A 79 10.82 -11.27 25.35
N ASP A 80 11.84 -10.68 24.74
CA ASP A 80 12.89 -9.90 25.39
C ASP A 80 12.59 -8.38 25.38
N GLY A 81 11.47 -7.97 24.75
CA GLY A 81 11.03 -6.58 24.65
C GLY A 81 11.69 -5.82 23.50
N ASN A 82 12.34 -6.49 22.55
CA ASN A 82 12.88 -5.85 21.37
C ASN A 82 11.77 -5.49 20.38
N PRO A 83 11.76 -4.28 19.84
CA PRO A 83 10.73 -3.85 18.89
C PRO A 83 11.00 -4.40 17.49
N LEU A 84 9.93 -4.83 16.83
CA LEU A 84 9.92 -5.20 15.43
C LEU A 84 8.59 -4.80 14.77
N GLY A 85 8.61 -4.72 13.44
CA GLY A 85 7.43 -4.49 12.62
C GLY A 85 7.18 -5.62 11.65
N VAL A 86 5.92 -5.90 11.39
CA VAL A 86 5.45 -6.79 10.32
C VAL A 86 4.57 -5.99 9.39
N GLN A 87 4.78 -6.15 8.10
CA GLN A 87 3.94 -5.62 7.05
C GLN A 87 3.47 -6.76 6.14
N TRP A 88 2.23 -6.68 5.71
CA TRP A 88 1.65 -7.53 4.68
C TRP A 88 0.63 -6.76 3.88
N THR A 89 0.72 -6.84 2.55
CA THR A 89 -0.26 -6.27 1.65
C THR A 89 -0.57 -7.26 0.56
N GLN A 90 -1.84 -7.50 0.29
CA GLN A 90 -2.28 -8.14 -0.93
C GLN A 90 -3.03 -7.15 -1.80
N PHE A 91 -2.56 -6.99 -3.01
CA PHE A 91 -3.15 -6.17 -4.05
C PHE A 91 -3.94 -7.04 -5.02
N ARG A 92 -5.02 -6.50 -5.57
CA ARG A 92 -5.71 -7.01 -6.75
C ARG A 92 -5.76 -5.92 -7.81
N PHE A 93 -5.44 -6.30 -9.03
CA PHE A 93 -5.52 -5.45 -10.21
C PHE A 93 -6.40 -6.11 -11.27
N ALA A 94 -7.26 -5.32 -11.91
CA ALA A 94 -7.96 -5.76 -13.11
C ALA A 94 -7.10 -5.42 -14.34
N ALA A 95 -6.62 -6.45 -15.04
CA ALA A 95 -5.81 -6.31 -16.26
C ALA A 95 -6.62 -5.78 -17.45
N ALA A 96 -7.95 -5.86 -17.38
CA ALA A 96 -8.87 -5.30 -18.35
C ALA A 96 -10.19 -4.94 -17.67
N PRO A 97 -10.99 -4.02 -18.25
CA PRO A 97 -12.30 -3.68 -17.75
C PRO A 97 -13.22 -4.90 -17.64
N PRO A 98 -14.21 -4.89 -16.74
CA PRO A 98 -15.17 -5.97 -16.62
C PRO A 98 -15.90 -6.15 -17.97
N PRO A 99 -16.13 -7.41 -18.39
CA PRO A 99 -16.85 -7.67 -19.63
C PRO A 99 -18.27 -7.10 -19.55
N PRO A 100 -18.85 -6.65 -20.69
CA PRO A 100 -20.23 -6.21 -20.69
C PRO A 100 -21.15 -7.37 -20.25
N PRO A 101 -22.30 -7.07 -19.66
CA PRO A 101 -23.26 -8.10 -19.23
C PRO A 101 -23.63 -8.99 -20.43
N PRO A 102 -23.81 -10.30 -20.20
CA PRO A 102 -24.12 -11.27 -21.27
C PRO A 102 -25.39 -10.87 -22.01
N ARG A 103 -25.36 -10.92 -23.34
CA ARG A 103 -26.48 -10.57 -24.21
C ARG A 103 -27.30 -11.77 -24.70
N GLY A 104 -27.21 -12.93 -24.06
CA GLY A 104 -27.94 -14.16 -24.44
C GLY A 104 -27.40 -15.43 -23.80
N GLU A 105 -28.04 -16.57 -24.10
CA GLU A 105 -27.71 -17.90 -23.56
C GLU A 105 -26.40 -18.51 -24.07
N ASP A 106 -25.72 -17.90 -25.05
CA ASP A 106 -24.45 -18.40 -25.65
C ASP A 106 -23.21 -17.97 -24.87
N ASP A 107 -23.32 -17.76 -23.56
CA ASP A 107 -22.15 -17.47 -22.73
C ASP A 107 -21.22 -18.70 -22.68
N VAL A 108 -20.17 -18.65 -23.48
CA VAL A 108 -19.04 -19.58 -23.41
C VAL A 108 -18.56 -19.56 -21.96
N LYS A 109 -18.69 -20.68 -21.26
CA LYS A 109 -18.10 -20.85 -19.91
C LYS A 109 -16.65 -20.40 -19.98
N LYS A 110 -16.36 -19.23 -19.36
CA LYS A 110 -14.97 -18.79 -19.21
C LYS A 110 -14.21 -19.92 -18.53
N THR A 111 -13.12 -20.35 -19.11
CA THR A 111 -12.22 -21.29 -18.44
C THR A 111 -11.58 -20.56 -17.26
N GLU A 112 -11.23 -21.27 -16.21
CA GLU A 112 -10.53 -20.69 -15.02
C GLU A 112 -9.27 -19.91 -15.39
N TRP A 113 -8.67 -20.20 -16.54
CA TRP A 113 -7.50 -19.53 -17.10
C TRP A 113 -7.78 -18.17 -17.75
N GLN A 114 -9.04 -17.79 -17.95
CA GLN A 114 -9.45 -16.54 -18.62
C GLN A 114 -9.74 -15.41 -17.65
N THR A 115 -9.15 -15.46 -16.44
CA THR A 115 -9.27 -14.36 -15.49
C THR A 115 -8.59 -13.09 -16.01
N GLN A 116 -9.19 -11.95 -15.69
CA GLN A 116 -8.63 -10.61 -15.89
C GLN A 116 -8.09 -10.02 -14.60
N GLN A 117 -8.10 -10.79 -13.51
CA GLN A 117 -7.63 -10.35 -12.22
C GLN A 117 -6.22 -10.87 -11.95
N ILE A 118 -5.37 -9.99 -11.44
CA ILE A 118 -3.99 -10.28 -11.04
C ILE A 118 -3.87 -9.92 -9.57
N TYR A 119 -3.24 -10.79 -8.81
CA TYR A 119 -2.89 -10.57 -7.41
C TYR A 119 -1.39 -10.42 -7.27
N MET A 120 -0.99 -9.48 -6.42
CA MET A 120 0.37 -9.28 -5.96
C MET A 120 0.34 -9.21 -4.43
N ALA A 121 1.30 -9.79 -3.76
CA ALA A 121 1.44 -9.63 -2.34
C ALA A 121 2.87 -9.21 -1.98
N HIS A 122 2.98 -8.26 -1.07
CA HIS A 122 4.23 -7.86 -0.43
C HIS A 122 4.19 -8.23 1.03
N SER A 123 5.31 -8.63 1.58
CA SER A 123 5.45 -8.84 3.01
C SER A 123 6.85 -8.49 3.47
N ALA A 124 6.95 -7.96 4.69
CA ALA A 124 8.23 -7.60 5.30
C ALA A 124 8.23 -7.81 6.80
N VAL A 125 9.43 -8.09 7.32
CA VAL A 125 9.75 -8.06 8.75
C VAL A 125 10.91 -7.10 8.95
N THR A 126 10.75 -6.16 9.88
CA THR A 126 11.71 -5.10 10.16
C THR A 126 12.06 -5.06 11.63
N THR A 127 13.34 -5.24 11.97
CA THR A 127 13.90 -5.00 13.32
C THR A 127 14.68 -3.69 13.31
N THR A 128 15.30 -3.34 14.42
CA THR A 128 16.15 -2.13 14.52
C THR A 128 17.35 -2.14 13.56
N ASP A 129 17.80 -3.34 13.18
CA ASP A 129 19.04 -3.56 12.39
C ASP A 129 18.84 -4.39 11.12
N LYS A 130 17.72 -5.10 10.98
CA LYS A 130 17.39 -5.94 9.82
C LYS A 130 16.09 -5.51 9.17
N HIS A 131 16.03 -5.67 7.87
CA HIS A 131 14.81 -5.50 7.08
C HIS A 131 14.80 -6.54 5.97
N TYR A 132 13.82 -7.43 6.01
CA TYR A 132 13.57 -8.45 5.00
C TYR A 132 12.21 -8.21 4.36
N ALA A 133 12.17 -8.28 3.04
CA ALA A 133 10.93 -8.16 2.27
C ALA A 133 10.93 -9.17 1.12
N ASP A 134 9.75 -9.63 0.78
CA ASP A 134 9.52 -10.55 -0.33
C ASP A 134 8.20 -10.24 -1.02
N GLU A 135 8.01 -10.74 -2.25
CA GLU A 135 6.81 -10.54 -3.05
C GLU A 135 6.35 -11.80 -3.73
N LYS A 136 5.04 -11.90 -3.94
CA LYS A 136 4.42 -12.96 -4.72
C LYS A 136 3.47 -12.38 -5.77
N TRP A 137 3.36 -13.08 -6.90
CA TRP A 137 2.46 -12.73 -7.98
C TRP A 137 1.66 -13.94 -8.44
N SER A 138 0.38 -13.76 -8.71
CA SER A 138 -0.47 -14.78 -9.30
C SER A 138 -1.62 -14.16 -10.08
N ARG A 139 -2.22 -14.96 -10.96
CA ARG A 139 -3.55 -14.67 -11.50
C ARG A 139 -4.60 -15.15 -10.51
N ASP A 140 -5.78 -14.54 -10.56
CA ASP A 140 -6.97 -15.02 -9.88
C ASP A 140 -7.31 -16.43 -10.37
N GLN A 141 -6.88 -17.41 -9.62
CA GLN A 141 -7.13 -18.81 -9.88
C GLN A 141 -7.39 -19.52 -8.56
N ALA A 142 -8.46 -20.28 -8.52
CA ALA A 142 -8.82 -21.08 -7.36
C ALA A 142 -7.61 -21.89 -6.87
N SER A 143 -7.35 -21.83 -5.57
CA SER A 143 -6.19 -22.42 -4.87
C SER A 143 -4.84 -21.70 -5.00
N LEU A 144 -4.65 -20.74 -5.90
CA LEU A 144 -3.41 -19.97 -6.01
C LEU A 144 -3.54 -18.57 -5.42
N ALA A 145 -4.55 -17.81 -5.82
CA ALA A 145 -4.80 -16.48 -5.28
C ALA A 145 -6.28 -16.14 -5.36
N GLY A 146 -6.76 -15.34 -4.42
CA GLY A 146 -8.15 -14.92 -4.41
C GLY A 146 -8.64 -14.40 -3.08
N VAL A 147 -9.96 -14.23 -3.01
CA VAL A 147 -10.69 -13.83 -1.81
C VAL A 147 -11.93 -14.71 -1.67
N ASP A 148 -12.04 -15.40 -0.54
CA ASP A 148 -13.22 -16.18 -0.18
C ASP A 148 -14.07 -15.42 0.83
N SER A 149 -15.39 -15.58 0.76
CA SER A 149 -16.33 -14.83 1.59
C SER A 149 -16.80 -15.57 2.85
N SER A 150 -16.73 -16.91 2.86
CA SER A 150 -17.35 -17.69 3.93
C SER A 150 -16.63 -19.02 4.19
N PRO A 151 -15.75 -19.08 5.19
CA PRO A 151 -15.24 -17.98 6.00
C PRO A 151 -14.40 -17.00 5.16
N PHE A 152 -14.23 -15.77 5.66
CA PHE A 152 -13.41 -14.77 4.95
C PHE A 152 -11.94 -15.20 4.88
N ARG A 153 -11.38 -15.17 3.69
CA ARG A 153 -9.97 -15.45 3.45
C ARG A 153 -9.45 -14.61 2.28
N VAL A 154 -8.27 -14.02 2.45
CA VAL A 154 -7.46 -13.41 1.38
C VAL A 154 -6.17 -14.21 1.27
N TYR A 155 -5.82 -14.68 0.08
CA TYR A 155 -4.68 -15.56 -0.08
C TYR A 155 -3.96 -15.38 -1.41
N LEU A 156 -2.66 -15.59 -1.35
CA LEU A 156 -1.78 -15.78 -2.48
C LEU A 156 -0.76 -16.85 -2.10
N ASP A 157 -0.96 -18.06 -2.65
CA ASP A 157 -0.18 -19.26 -2.30
C ASP A 157 -0.30 -19.56 -0.79
N ASP A 158 0.82 -19.67 -0.08
CA ASP A 158 0.87 -19.89 1.37
C ASP A 158 0.78 -18.62 2.22
N TRP A 159 0.76 -17.43 1.61
CA TRP A 159 0.50 -16.17 2.30
C TRP A 159 -1.00 -15.94 2.43
N GLN A 160 -1.49 -15.96 3.65
CA GLN A 160 -2.95 -15.99 3.88
C GLN A 160 -3.37 -15.23 5.11
N TRP A 161 -4.39 -14.38 4.92
CA TRP A 161 -5.26 -13.92 5.98
C TRP A 161 -6.47 -14.84 6.03
N THR A 162 -6.69 -15.55 7.13
CA THR A 162 -7.81 -16.47 7.28
C THR A 162 -8.60 -16.13 8.52
N SER A 163 -9.85 -15.73 8.35
CA SER A 163 -10.80 -15.51 9.45
C SER A 163 -11.55 -16.78 9.79
N SER A 164 -12.04 -16.88 11.00
CA SER A 164 -12.99 -17.94 11.41
C SER A 164 -14.44 -17.58 11.13
N THR A 165 -14.71 -16.38 10.62
CA THR A 165 -16.04 -15.84 10.34
C THR A 165 -16.10 -15.26 8.92
N ASN A 166 -17.20 -14.60 8.56
CA ASN A 166 -17.31 -13.83 7.32
C ASN A 166 -16.76 -12.39 7.44
N ASP A 167 -16.33 -12.02 8.65
CA ASP A 167 -15.71 -10.74 8.95
C ASP A 167 -14.17 -10.86 8.96
N LEU A 168 -13.44 -9.74 9.03
CA LEU A 168 -11.97 -9.73 9.08
C LEU A 168 -11.43 -10.41 10.33
N PHE A 169 -12.14 -10.35 11.45
CA PHE A 169 -11.69 -10.84 12.76
C PHE A 169 -12.70 -11.81 13.40
N PRO A 170 -12.22 -12.72 14.30
CA PRO A 170 -10.81 -13.02 14.58
C PRO A 170 -10.17 -13.76 13.44
N ALA A 171 -8.85 -13.56 13.24
CA ALA A 171 -8.14 -14.12 12.10
C ALA A 171 -6.73 -14.60 12.46
N THR A 172 -6.14 -15.35 11.53
CA THR A 172 -4.71 -15.67 11.50
C THR A 172 -4.13 -15.15 10.21
N LEU A 173 -2.99 -14.46 10.29
CA LEU A 173 -2.19 -14.04 9.15
C LEU A 173 -0.89 -14.87 9.12
N ASN A 174 -0.63 -15.52 7.99
CA ASN A 174 0.59 -16.29 7.77
C ASN A 174 1.29 -15.80 6.51
N ALA A 175 2.62 -15.69 6.59
CA ALA A 175 3.48 -15.55 5.42
C ALA A 175 4.82 -16.23 5.70
N ASN A 176 5.42 -16.82 4.66
CA ASN A 176 6.72 -17.47 4.73
C ASN A 176 7.57 -17.06 3.54
N SER A 177 8.82 -16.74 3.84
CA SER A 177 9.88 -16.44 2.88
C SER A 177 11.15 -17.22 3.27
N GLU A 178 12.19 -17.11 2.49
CA GLU A 178 13.49 -17.75 2.79
C GLU A 178 14.12 -17.22 4.08
N GLN A 179 14.00 -15.90 4.34
CA GLN A 179 14.67 -15.22 5.44
C GLN A 179 13.77 -14.91 6.63
N PHE A 180 12.46 -14.91 6.44
CA PHE A 180 11.49 -14.63 7.49
C PHE A 180 10.20 -15.41 7.30
N GLY A 181 9.46 -15.54 8.37
CA GLY A 181 8.09 -16.06 8.36
C GLY A 181 7.34 -15.62 9.61
N TYR A 182 6.04 -15.71 9.57
CA TYR A 182 5.22 -15.43 10.75
C TYR A 182 3.87 -16.12 10.70
N SER A 183 3.33 -16.34 11.91
CA SER A 183 1.95 -16.78 12.15
C SER A 183 1.37 -15.90 13.26
N LEU A 184 0.52 -14.96 12.87
CA LEU A 184 -0.02 -13.94 13.76
C LEU A 184 -1.53 -14.12 13.96
N LYS A 185 -1.97 -14.16 15.20
CA LYS A 185 -3.38 -14.09 15.60
C LYS A 185 -3.78 -12.63 15.72
N LEU A 186 -4.91 -12.30 15.12
CA LEU A 186 -5.43 -10.94 15.00
C LEU A 186 -6.83 -10.90 15.61
N THR A 187 -7.05 -10.00 16.55
CA THR A 187 -8.37 -9.78 17.15
C THR A 187 -8.69 -8.29 17.24
N SER A 188 -9.93 -7.96 16.99
CA SER A 188 -10.47 -6.61 17.20
C SER A 188 -11.96 -6.71 17.46
N SER A 189 -12.48 -5.82 18.32
CA SER A 189 -13.90 -5.62 18.55
C SER A 189 -14.33 -4.16 18.33
N ALA A 190 -13.36 -3.30 17.97
CA ALA A 190 -13.64 -1.89 17.68
C ALA A 190 -14.35 -1.75 16.32
N PRO A 191 -15.22 -0.75 16.16
CA PRO A 191 -15.86 -0.45 14.88
C PRO A 191 -14.84 -0.06 13.81
N TYR A 192 -15.11 -0.42 12.54
CA TYR A 192 -14.32 0.02 11.41
C TYR A 192 -14.39 1.54 11.23
N GLN A 193 -13.27 2.15 10.90
CA GLN A 193 -13.12 3.59 10.72
C GLN A 193 -13.22 3.95 9.23
N LYS A 194 -14.40 4.40 8.78
CA LYS A 194 -14.59 4.90 7.42
C LYS A 194 -13.80 6.18 7.20
N GLN A 195 -12.86 6.20 6.26
CA GLN A 195 -11.99 7.35 5.99
C GLN A 195 -12.70 8.40 5.11
N GLY A 196 -12.18 9.63 5.09
CA GLY A 196 -12.80 10.73 4.36
C GLY A 196 -14.26 10.99 4.78
N GLU A 197 -15.15 11.15 3.80
CA GLU A 197 -16.58 11.34 4.06
C GLU A 197 -17.29 9.98 3.97
N GLN A 198 -17.49 9.33 5.11
CA GLN A 198 -18.17 8.03 5.25
C GLN A 198 -17.58 6.92 4.36
N GLY A 199 -16.25 6.94 4.13
CA GLY A 199 -15.54 5.98 3.29
C GLY A 199 -15.18 6.53 1.91
N TYR A 200 -15.74 7.66 1.48
CA TYR A 200 -15.32 8.36 0.28
C TYR A 200 -14.09 9.23 0.58
N SER A 201 -12.92 8.76 0.20
CA SER A 201 -11.61 9.40 0.48
C SER A 201 -11.07 10.06 -0.78
N THR A 202 -11.08 11.40 -0.82
CA THR A 202 -10.48 12.16 -1.91
C THR A 202 -8.96 12.06 -1.89
N LYS A 203 -8.36 12.08 -3.08
CA LYS A 203 -6.91 12.04 -3.32
C LYS A 203 -6.41 13.24 -4.11
N SER A 204 -7.29 14.20 -4.39
CA SER A 204 -6.96 15.44 -5.09
C SER A 204 -7.74 16.61 -4.51
N ALA A 205 -7.17 17.82 -4.63
CA ALA A 205 -7.78 19.04 -4.07
C ALA A 205 -9.11 19.42 -4.76
N ASP A 206 -9.27 19.04 -6.02
CA ASP A 206 -10.50 19.25 -6.81
C ASP A 206 -11.53 18.12 -6.66
N GLY A 207 -11.17 17.04 -5.93
CA GLY A 207 -12.04 15.89 -5.69
C GLY A 207 -12.24 14.98 -6.90
N GLN A 208 -11.46 15.14 -7.98
CA GLN A 208 -11.60 14.31 -9.19
C GLN A 208 -11.12 12.88 -8.97
N VAL A 209 -10.20 12.67 -8.05
CA VAL A 209 -9.69 11.34 -7.69
C VAL A 209 -10.12 11.00 -6.28
N ALA A 210 -10.70 9.82 -6.12
CA ALA A 210 -11.14 9.30 -4.84
C ALA A 210 -11.05 7.77 -4.80
N SER A 211 -11.08 7.23 -3.59
CA SER A 211 -11.19 5.80 -3.31
C SER A 211 -12.30 5.56 -2.29
N TYR A 212 -12.78 4.32 -2.22
CA TYR A 212 -13.44 3.83 -1.02
C TYR A 212 -12.38 3.30 -0.07
N TYR A 213 -12.42 3.77 1.18
CA TYR A 213 -11.35 3.54 2.13
C TYR A 213 -11.88 3.43 3.57
N TYR A 214 -11.52 2.35 4.24
CA TYR A 214 -11.72 2.20 5.68
C TYR A 214 -10.51 1.55 6.34
N SER A 215 -10.38 1.77 7.64
CA SER A 215 -9.31 1.24 8.50
C SER A 215 -9.87 0.51 9.71
N GLN A 216 -9.09 -0.40 10.27
CA GLN A 216 -9.21 -0.87 11.65
C GLN A 216 -7.89 -0.66 12.37
N PRO A 217 -7.75 0.45 13.13
CA PRO A 217 -6.49 0.80 13.79
C PRO A 217 -6.29 0.16 15.17
N PHE A 218 -7.28 -0.61 15.67
CA PHE A 218 -7.27 -1.16 17.03
C PHE A 218 -7.32 -2.69 16.98
N ILE A 219 -6.19 -3.29 16.62
CA ILE A 219 -6.05 -4.74 16.47
C ILE A 219 -5.03 -5.22 17.51
N ASP A 220 -5.42 -6.18 18.33
CA ASP A 220 -4.48 -6.92 19.17
C ASP A 220 -3.83 -8.02 18.33
N VAL A 221 -2.50 -8.09 18.38
CA VAL A 221 -1.69 -9.03 17.62
C VAL A 221 -0.85 -9.86 18.57
N SER A 222 -0.80 -11.18 18.34
CA SER A 222 0.09 -12.10 19.05
C SER A 222 0.44 -13.29 18.18
N GLY A 223 1.57 -13.92 18.42
CA GLY A 223 1.98 -15.08 17.63
C GLY A 223 3.47 -15.29 17.60
N GLU A 224 3.95 -15.74 16.44
CA GLU A 224 5.35 -16.07 16.22
C GLU A 224 5.88 -15.36 14.99
N VAL A 225 7.12 -14.87 15.07
CA VAL A 225 7.89 -14.35 13.95
C VAL A 225 9.22 -15.10 13.88
N THR A 226 9.56 -15.64 12.74
CA THR A 226 10.85 -16.30 12.49
C THR A 226 11.72 -15.37 11.65
N ILE A 227 12.97 -15.15 12.07
CA ILE A 227 13.96 -14.31 11.40
C ILE A 227 15.28 -15.08 11.34
N ASP A 228 15.82 -15.33 10.14
CA ASP A 228 17.06 -16.11 9.95
C ASP A 228 17.03 -17.51 10.62
N GLY A 229 15.83 -18.12 10.70
CA GLY A 229 15.62 -19.42 11.31
C GLY A 229 15.42 -19.42 12.84
N GLU A 230 15.50 -18.28 13.51
CA GLU A 230 15.17 -18.11 14.93
C GLU A 230 13.72 -17.65 15.08
N THR A 231 12.94 -18.34 15.93
CA THR A 231 11.53 -18.04 16.15
C THR A 231 11.35 -17.31 17.48
N HIS A 232 10.66 -16.18 17.42
CA HIS A 232 10.34 -15.31 18.55
C HIS A 232 8.84 -15.29 18.81
N GLN A 233 8.45 -15.37 20.09
CA GLN A 233 7.08 -15.09 20.52
C GLN A 233 6.86 -13.59 20.52
N VAL A 234 5.82 -13.13 19.88
CA VAL A 234 5.57 -11.70 19.71
C VAL A 234 4.18 -11.30 20.16
N SER A 235 4.06 -10.07 20.62
CA SER A 235 2.76 -9.43 20.86
C SER A 235 2.83 -7.93 20.62
N GLY A 236 1.69 -7.34 20.34
CA GLY A 236 1.59 -5.90 20.09
C GLY A 236 0.29 -5.54 19.44
N GLU A 237 0.34 -4.52 18.60
CA GLU A 237 -0.85 -3.91 18.01
C GLU A 237 -0.70 -3.82 16.49
N GLY A 238 -1.83 -4.02 15.79
CA GLY A 238 -1.92 -3.98 14.35
C GLY A 238 -2.86 -2.89 13.83
N TRP A 239 -2.71 -2.61 12.55
CA TRP A 239 -3.52 -1.70 11.77
C TRP A 239 -3.85 -2.37 10.44
N ILE A 240 -5.11 -2.29 9.99
CA ILE A 240 -5.49 -2.69 8.64
C ILE A 240 -6.10 -1.52 7.88
N ASP A 241 -5.76 -1.43 6.60
CA ASP A 241 -6.45 -0.62 5.61
C ASP A 241 -7.06 -1.48 4.53
N ARG A 242 -8.27 -1.13 4.14
CA ARG A 242 -8.95 -1.61 2.94
C ARG A 242 -9.26 -0.42 2.07
N GLU A 243 -8.79 -0.49 0.84
CA GLU A 243 -9.00 0.60 -0.11
C GLU A 243 -9.18 0.05 -1.51
N TRP A 244 -10.11 0.62 -2.28
CA TRP A 244 -10.34 0.28 -3.69
C TRP A 244 -10.76 1.48 -4.51
N SER A 245 -10.32 1.50 -5.75
CA SER A 245 -10.60 2.57 -6.68
C SER A 245 -10.44 2.12 -8.14
N SER A 246 -10.90 2.94 -9.05
CA SER A 246 -10.64 2.83 -10.48
C SER A 246 -9.63 3.87 -10.99
N GLN A 247 -9.37 4.91 -10.19
CA GLN A 247 -8.34 5.92 -10.44
C GLN A 247 -7.77 6.37 -9.09
N PHE A 248 -6.45 6.35 -8.94
CA PHE A 248 -5.82 6.59 -7.64
C PHE A 248 -4.98 7.86 -7.58
N LEU A 249 -4.21 8.18 -8.62
CA LEU A 249 -3.36 9.37 -8.70
C LEU A 249 -3.65 10.18 -9.96
N LEU A 250 -3.48 11.50 -9.86
CA LEU A 250 -3.38 12.37 -11.02
C LEU A 250 -2.01 12.23 -11.69
N ASP A 251 -1.91 12.49 -12.99
CA ASP A 251 -0.63 12.53 -13.73
C ASP A 251 0.36 13.54 -13.14
N SER A 252 -0.16 14.55 -12.44
CA SER A 252 0.65 15.54 -11.74
C SER A 252 1.14 15.07 -10.37
N GLN A 253 0.76 13.87 -9.91
CA GLN A 253 1.15 13.32 -8.61
C GLN A 253 2.21 12.22 -8.79
N GLN A 254 3.28 12.28 -8.02
CA GLN A 254 4.42 11.36 -8.12
C GLN A 254 4.30 10.16 -7.15
N GLY A 255 3.67 10.36 -6.00
CA GLY A 255 3.58 9.37 -4.95
C GLY A 255 3.02 9.98 -3.67
N TRP A 256 3.10 9.24 -2.60
CA TRP A 256 2.57 9.65 -1.30
C TRP A 256 3.57 9.42 -0.16
N ASP A 257 3.32 10.14 0.94
CA ASP A 257 3.84 9.87 2.26
C ASP A 257 2.66 9.58 3.16
N TRP A 258 2.60 8.37 3.70
CA TRP A 258 1.49 7.88 4.50
C TRP A 258 1.97 7.42 5.88
N PHE A 259 1.16 7.69 6.90
CA PHE A 259 1.46 7.36 8.29
C PHE A 259 0.21 6.81 8.97
N ALA A 260 0.37 5.66 9.63
CA ALA A 260 -0.55 5.10 10.60
C ALA A 260 0.10 5.20 11.98
N LEU A 261 -0.40 6.07 12.82
CA LEU A 261 0.23 6.42 14.10
C LEU A 261 -0.70 6.06 15.25
N ARG A 262 -0.16 5.37 16.25
CA ARG A 262 -0.86 5.00 17.46
C ARG A 262 -0.29 5.79 18.63
N LEU A 263 -1.13 6.59 19.27
CA LEU A 263 -0.73 7.58 20.25
C LEU A 263 -0.91 7.06 21.70
N SER A 264 -0.14 7.61 22.62
CA SER A 264 -0.13 7.20 24.05
C SER A 264 -1.44 7.42 24.79
N ASP A 265 -2.34 8.26 24.28
CA ASP A 265 -3.69 8.47 24.80
C ASP A 265 -4.72 7.46 24.28
N LYS A 266 -4.26 6.41 23.57
CA LYS A 266 -5.04 5.36 22.94
C LYS A 266 -5.89 5.84 21.76
N THR A 267 -5.57 6.99 21.20
CA THR A 267 -6.09 7.41 19.89
C THR A 267 -5.19 6.92 18.76
N SER A 268 -5.71 6.89 17.55
CA SER A 268 -4.95 6.55 16.35
C SER A 268 -5.12 7.67 15.31
N LEU A 269 -4.02 8.00 14.63
CA LEU A 269 -3.99 9.03 13.61
C LEU A 269 -3.53 8.41 12.30
N VAL A 270 -4.39 8.48 11.27
CA VAL A 270 -3.92 8.34 9.89
C VAL A 270 -3.65 9.73 9.34
N VAL A 271 -2.53 9.92 8.69
CA VAL A 271 -2.22 11.15 7.96
C VAL A 271 -1.43 10.81 6.72
N PHE A 272 -1.76 11.44 5.60
CA PHE A 272 -1.01 11.28 4.36
C PHE A 272 -0.99 12.56 3.54
N GLN A 273 0.01 12.66 2.67
CA GLN A 273 0.08 13.65 1.61
C GLN A 273 0.43 13.00 0.28
N LEU A 274 -0.07 13.61 -0.79
CA LEU A 274 0.27 13.28 -2.17
C LEU A 274 1.17 14.38 -2.72
N ARG A 275 2.28 14.01 -3.35
CA ARG A 275 3.28 14.97 -3.84
C ARG A 275 3.07 15.29 -5.31
N ASP A 276 3.22 16.57 -5.65
CA ASP A 276 3.26 17.04 -7.02
C ASP A 276 4.56 16.59 -7.72
N SER A 277 4.45 16.03 -8.91
CA SER A 277 5.57 15.41 -9.65
C SER A 277 6.64 16.40 -10.11
N LYS A 278 6.33 17.70 -10.17
CA LYS A 278 7.27 18.75 -10.62
C LYS A 278 7.97 19.45 -9.47
N THR A 279 7.23 19.65 -8.37
CA THR A 279 7.73 20.44 -7.24
C THR A 279 8.16 19.58 -6.05
N GLY A 280 7.71 18.33 -5.98
CA GLY A 280 7.90 17.47 -4.82
C GLY A 280 7.11 17.91 -3.58
N GLN A 281 6.35 19.01 -3.66
CA GLN A 281 5.56 19.55 -2.55
C GLN A 281 4.21 18.82 -2.45
N ALA A 282 3.58 18.89 -1.26
CA ALA A 282 2.24 18.34 -1.08
C ALA A 282 1.24 19.05 -2.02
N SER A 283 0.60 18.28 -2.88
CA SER A 283 -0.53 18.72 -3.71
C SER A 283 -1.87 18.50 -3.01
N TYR A 284 -1.91 17.55 -2.10
CA TYR A 284 -3.08 17.20 -1.29
C TYR A 284 -2.61 16.55 0.02
N ALA A 285 -3.35 16.76 1.10
CA ALA A 285 -3.15 16.08 2.37
C ALA A 285 -4.50 15.74 3.01
N SER A 286 -4.52 14.69 3.83
CA SER A 286 -5.69 14.30 4.61
C SER A 286 -5.26 13.64 5.91
N ALA A 287 -6.07 13.79 6.96
CA ALA A 287 -5.84 13.07 8.21
C ALA A 287 -7.17 12.81 8.93
N LYS A 288 -7.16 11.79 9.77
CA LYS A 288 -8.25 11.48 10.70
C LYS A 288 -7.68 11.00 12.03
N LEU A 289 -8.08 11.67 13.10
CA LEU A 289 -7.86 11.20 14.47
C LEU A 289 -9.03 10.30 14.86
N MET A 290 -8.74 9.09 15.35
CA MET A 290 -9.71 8.02 15.56
C MET A 290 -9.66 7.52 16.99
N GLN A 291 -10.83 7.13 17.53
CA GLN A 291 -10.97 6.53 18.86
C GLN A 291 -11.49 5.09 18.76
N GLN A 292 -11.23 4.33 19.81
CA GLN A 292 -11.59 2.90 19.85
C GLN A 292 -13.10 2.64 19.81
N ASP A 293 -13.91 3.63 20.20
CA ASP A 293 -15.37 3.53 20.15
C ASP A 293 -15.98 3.75 18.75
N GLY A 294 -15.15 3.96 17.74
CA GLY A 294 -15.54 4.23 16.37
C GLY A 294 -15.70 5.71 16.04
N SER A 295 -15.67 6.59 17.03
CA SER A 295 -15.68 8.04 16.80
C SER A 295 -14.36 8.54 16.22
N GLY A 296 -14.40 9.69 15.55
CA GLY A 296 -13.18 10.28 15.01
C GLY A 296 -13.40 11.66 14.42
N ILE A 297 -12.30 12.38 14.22
CA ILE A 297 -12.26 13.76 13.73
C ILE A 297 -11.50 13.78 12.40
N ALA A 298 -12.18 14.10 11.31
CA ALA A 298 -11.53 14.39 10.04
C ALA A 298 -10.83 15.76 10.11
N ILE A 299 -9.59 15.80 9.68
CA ILE A 299 -8.74 17.00 9.76
C ILE A 299 -8.57 17.54 8.34
N PRO A 300 -8.99 18.78 8.08
CA PRO A 300 -8.89 19.35 6.75
C PRO A 300 -7.42 19.62 6.35
N PRO A 301 -7.07 19.56 5.06
CA PRO A 301 -5.70 19.71 4.56
C PRO A 301 -4.95 20.93 5.10
N LYS A 302 -5.63 22.06 5.23
CA LYS A 302 -5.04 23.34 5.71
C LYS A 302 -4.57 23.32 7.18
N ASP A 303 -5.03 22.35 7.96
CA ASP A 303 -4.69 22.21 9.37
C ASP A 303 -3.62 21.11 9.60
N ILE A 304 -3.07 20.54 8.51
CA ILE A 304 -2.04 19.50 8.52
C ILE A 304 -0.73 20.09 8.03
N GLN A 305 0.36 19.84 8.75
CA GLN A 305 1.72 20.17 8.33
C GLN A 305 2.59 18.94 8.49
N LEU A 306 3.22 18.52 7.39
CA LEU A 306 4.17 17.41 7.32
C LEU A 306 5.49 17.95 6.80
N GLU A 307 6.55 17.83 7.58
CA GLU A 307 7.89 18.30 7.23
C GLU A 307 8.91 17.18 7.45
N ALA A 308 9.63 16.81 6.39
CA ALA A 308 10.73 15.87 6.48
C ALA A 308 11.96 16.55 7.11
N THR A 309 12.42 16.05 8.25
CA THR A 309 13.53 16.64 9.02
C THR A 309 14.85 15.92 8.82
N LYS A 310 14.81 14.65 8.38
CA LYS A 310 15.99 13.85 8.12
C LYS A 310 15.82 13.00 6.87
N GLN A 311 16.87 12.97 6.05
CA GLN A 311 16.98 12.10 4.87
C GLN A 311 18.01 10.98 5.13
N THR A 312 17.73 9.79 4.63
CA THR A 312 18.66 8.66 4.61
C THR A 312 18.88 8.22 3.17
N GLU A 313 20.13 8.17 2.74
CA GLU A 313 20.47 7.64 1.43
C GLU A 313 20.50 6.11 1.47
N ILE A 314 19.70 5.47 0.61
CA ILE A 314 19.61 4.02 0.48
C ILE A 314 19.74 3.67 -1.00
N GLN A 315 20.83 3.02 -1.38
CA GLN A 315 21.09 2.60 -2.76
C GLN A 315 20.99 3.75 -3.77
N GLY A 316 21.56 4.92 -3.43
CA GLY A 316 21.61 6.09 -4.29
C GLY A 316 20.31 6.91 -4.35
N ARG A 317 19.33 6.63 -3.50
CA ARG A 317 18.08 7.39 -3.36
C ARG A 317 17.91 7.90 -1.95
N ASN A 318 17.38 9.11 -1.80
CA ASN A 318 17.12 9.72 -0.51
C ASN A 318 15.67 9.49 -0.08
N TYR A 319 15.49 8.88 1.08
CA TYR A 319 14.20 8.68 1.72
C TYR A 319 14.09 9.52 3.00
N PRO A 320 13.00 10.26 3.20
CA PRO A 320 12.78 10.99 4.45
C PRO A 320 12.42 10.01 5.56
N THR A 321 13.34 9.80 6.50
CA THR A 321 13.22 8.80 7.57
C THR A 321 12.86 9.39 8.93
N GLU A 322 12.73 10.73 9.00
CA GLU A 322 12.19 11.43 10.17
C GLU A 322 11.34 12.62 9.72
N TRP A 323 10.21 12.80 10.40
CA TRP A 323 9.23 13.80 10.07
C TRP A 323 8.73 14.56 11.29
N GLN A 324 8.39 15.85 11.10
CA GLN A 324 7.51 16.59 11.99
C GLN A 324 6.08 16.49 11.45
N VAL A 325 5.16 16.07 12.31
CA VAL A 325 3.72 16.02 12.04
C VAL A 325 3.04 16.99 13.00
N SER A 326 2.47 18.08 12.46
CA SER A 326 1.84 19.13 13.26
C SER A 326 0.37 19.28 12.85
N ILE A 327 -0.51 19.21 13.85
CA ILE A 327 -1.96 19.45 13.75
C ILE A 327 -2.36 20.33 14.94
N PRO A 328 -2.09 21.64 14.90
CA PRO A 328 -2.19 22.53 16.08
C PRO A 328 -3.57 22.56 16.72
N LYS A 329 -4.65 22.47 15.92
CA LYS A 329 -6.03 22.44 16.44
C LYS A 329 -6.35 21.24 17.30
N GLN A 330 -5.60 20.13 17.11
CA GLN A 330 -5.71 18.92 17.92
C GLN A 330 -4.61 18.82 18.98
N GLN A 331 -3.78 19.86 19.12
CA GLN A 331 -2.63 19.87 20.02
C GLN A 331 -1.63 18.72 19.75
N ILE A 332 -1.52 18.36 18.47
CA ILE A 332 -0.62 17.30 18.01
C ILE A 332 0.63 17.95 17.40
N GLU A 333 1.78 17.66 18.02
CA GLU A 333 3.12 18.05 17.56
C GLU A 333 4.03 16.83 17.79
N LEU A 334 4.31 16.08 16.72
CA LEU A 334 5.00 14.81 16.79
C LEU A 334 6.30 14.82 15.97
N THR A 335 7.32 14.18 16.51
CA THR A 335 8.46 13.69 15.74
C THR A 335 8.23 12.20 15.45
N VAL A 336 8.16 11.86 14.19
CA VAL A 336 7.98 10.48 13.69
C VAL A 336 9.29 10.01 13.08
N SER A 337 9.94 9.02 13.69
CA SER A 337 11.26 8.52 13.28
C SER A 337 11.21 7.04 12.92
N ALA A 338 11.81 6.66 11.80
CA ALA A 338 11.93 5.27 11.38
C ALA A 338 12.62 4.43 12.49
N LEU A 339 12.07 3.25 12.81
CA LEU A 339 12.70 2.28 13.67
C LEU A 339 14.01 1.78 13.04
N ASN A 340 13.96 1.49 11.75
CA ASN A 340 15.10 1.14 10.91
C ASN A 340 15.09 2.04 9.67
N PRO A 341 16.03 2.97 9.52
CA PRO A 341 16.08 3.83 8.33
C PRO A 341 16.23 3.08 7.00
N ASN A 342 16.77 1.85 7.03
CA ASN A 342 17.02 1.04 5.83
C ASN A 342 15.83 0.14 5.45
N ALA A 343 14.60 0.51 5.78
CA ALA A 343 13.41 -0.27 5.46
C ALA A 343 12.89 -0.03 4.01
N LYS A 344 13.79 0.07 3.04
CA LYS A 344 13.41 0.08 1.62
C LYS A 344 12.97 -1.31 1.19
N MET A 345 11.80 -1.40 0.59
CA MET A 345 11.25 -2.61 -0.03
C MET A 345 11.95 -2.86 -1.38
N PRO A 346 12.89 -3.82 -1.50
CA PRO A 346 13.66 -4.07 -2.72
C PRO A 346 12.90 -5.00 -3.68
N LEU A 347 11.64 -4.68 -3.94
CA LEU A 347 10.70 -5.48 -4.71
C LEU A 347 10.63 -5.02 -6.17
N SER A 348 9.87 -5.71 -7.01
CA SER A 348 9.66 -5.32 -8.41
C SER A 348 9.10 -3.90 -8.55
N VAL A 349 8.34 -3.45 -7.56
CA VAL A 349 7.89 -2.07 -7.39
C VAL A 349 8.49 -1.52 -6.10
N PRO A 350 9.61 -0.79 -6.18
CA PRO A 350 10.33 -0.35 -4.97
C PRO A 350 9.66 0.85 -4.30
N TYR A 351 9.62 0.82 -2.98
CA TYR A 351 9.19 1.91 -2.10
C TYR A 351 9.88 1.76 -0.74
N TRP A 352 9.66 2.67 0.19
CA TRP A 352 10.14 2.55 1.56
C TRP A 352 8.95 2.31 2.48
N GLU A 353 9.03 1.31 3.36
CA GLU A 353 7.98 1.04 4.33
C GLU A 353 8.54 0.39 5.59
N GLY A 354 8.18 0.95 6.75
CA GLY A 354 8.67 0.40 8.02
C GLY A 354 8.00 0.98 9.25
N PRO A 355 8.22 0.30 10.41
CA PRO A 355 7.74 0.75 11.69
C PRO A 355 8.43 2.05 12.10
N VAL A 356 7.70 2.89 12.84
CA VAL A 356 8.17 4.18 13.34
C VAL A 356 7.96 4.32 14.85
N ARG A 357 8.77 5.17 15.48
CA ARG A 357 8.59 5.69 16.84
C ARG A 357 8.04 7.09 16.79
N ILE A 358 7.27 7.43 17.79
CA ILE A 358 6.60 8.74 17.93
C ILE A 358 7.04 9.35 19.24
N ASP A 359 7.49 10.61 19.18
CA ASP A 359 7.85 11.45 20.31
C ASP A 359 7.20 12.83 20.15
N GLY A 360 7.09 13.61 21.23
CA GLY A 360 6.56 14.98 21.22
C GLY A 360 5.35 15.16 22.13
N SER A 361 4.27 15.75 21.63
CA SER A 361 3.03 15.93 22.41
C SER A 361 2.43 14.59 22.86
N HIS A 362 2.66 13.54 22.10
CA HIS A 362 2.34 12.14 22.40
C HIS A 362 3.54 11.25 22.09
N SER A 363 3.70 10.19 22.85
CA SER A 363 4.60 9.08 22.48
C SER A 363 3.79 7.95 21.83
N GLY A 364 4.47 7.04 21.14
CA GLY A 364 3.79 5.90 20.54
C GLY A 364 4.61 5.19 19.49
N THR A 365 3.92 4.36 18.70
CA THR A 365 4.48 3.62 17.57
C THR A 365 3.55 3.73 16.37
N GLY A 366 4.04 3.34 15.20
CA GLY A 366 3.24 3.35 14.00
C GLY A 366 3.98 2.78 12.81
N TYR A 367 3.45 3.05 11.64
CA TYR A 367 4.05 2.71 10.36
C TYR A 367 4.09 3.92 9.43
N MET A 368 5.10 3.95 8.59
CA MET A 368 5.27 4.97 7.55
C MET A 368 5.51 4.26 6.22
N GLU A 369 4.86 4.73 5.16
CA GLU A 369 5.05 4.30 3.79
C GLU A 369 5.36 5.51 2.90
N LEU A 370 6.40 5.38 2.08
CA LEU A 370 6.93 6.45 1.22
C LEU A 370 7.09 5.90 -0.20
N THR A 371 6.35 6.46 -1.14
CA THR A 371 6.38 6.04 -2.54
C THR A 371 6.85 7.15 -3.46
N GLY A 372 7.42 6.81 -4.63
CA GLY A 372 7.81 7.80 -5.63
C GLY A 372 9.09 8.59 -5.32
N TYR A 373 10.03 8.01 -4.56
CA TYR A 373 11.35 8.56 -4.27
C TYR A 373 12.45 8.00 -5.17
#